data_681f000f18b3456bdea716b059d954d2
#
_entry.id   681f000f18b3456bdea716b059d954d2
#
_cell.length_a   1.000
_cell.length_b   1.000
_cell.length_c   1.000
_cell.angle_alpha   90.00
_cell.angle_beta   90.00
_cell.angle_gamma   90.00
#
_symmetry.space_group_name_H-M   'P 1'
#
loop_
_entity.id
_entity.type
_entity.pdbx_description
1 polymer ?
#
loop_
_entity_poly.entity_id
_entity_poly.type
_entity_poly.pdbx_seq_one_letter_code
_entity_poly.pdbx_strand_id
1 'polypeptide(L)'
;MHEDRKPLTANKPHYDAVVVGSGPNGLAAAITLGRKFPAVIVLEAKETIGGGCRSAELTLPGFVHDVCSTSHPLGIFSPVFRSLELHQYGLSWVNPEIPLAHPFEDGSAVFLHRSLDITADALGNDGRAYKGLLQPLVERHEKLLSAILRPVPSPVNPFLMARFASSALFSAKALGERKFSSHRTRALFVGLAAHSMIPLHQPATAAFGIILATLAHAVGWPFVKGGSQNLSDALARCFLEGGGEIITGRPVHALEDMPRATYYFFDVTPRQLLNIRGLGLSELYRQRLAGFRYGPGVYKMDWALKEPIPWKAGICRKAGTIHLGNSYEEIAASVRCVNKGQVPSAPYVILAQQSLFDPSRSPEGKHTVWGYCHVPHGSDADMADIIERKIERYAPGFRDVILARNTMSATEMETYNPNYVGGDINGGKQDIFQLYTRPVASLNPYRTSRRNMFICSSSTPPGGGVHGLCGYYAARI
;
A
#
# COMPACT_ATOMS: atom_id res chain seq x y z
N MET A 1 5.34 23.36 -27.61
CA MET A 1 4.90 22.30 -28.53
C MET A 1 3.48 21.94 -28.16
N HIS A 2 2.50 22.24 -29.05
CA HIS A 2 1.13 21.77 -28.90
C HIS A 2 1.14 20.30 -29.30
N GLU A 3 1.12 19.40 -28.31
CA GLU A 3 0.80 18.00 -28.56
C GLU A 3 -0.61 17.92 -29.12
N ASP A 4 -0.76 17.22 -30.24
CA ASP A 4 -2.05 16.96 -30.89
C ASP A 4 -3.01 16.30 -29.90
N ARG A 5 -3.93 17.07 -29.35
CA ARG A 5 -4.99 16.58 -28.46
C ARG A 5 -5.95 15.73 -29.31
N LYS A 6 -5.89 14.41 -29.18
CA LYS A 6 -6.94 13.54 -29.71
C LYS A 6 -8.29 14.04 -29.18
N PRO A 7 -9.30 14.23 -30.05
CA PRO A 7 -10.60 14.70 -29.61
C PRO A 7 -11.20 13.74 -28.56
N LEU A 8 -11.92 14.30 -27.58
CA LEU A 8 -12.71 13.51 -26.62
C LEU A 8 -13.76 12.70 -27.43
N THR A 9 -13.57 11.40 -27.55
CA THR A 9 -14.60 10.47 -27.99
C THR A 9 -15.48 10.04 -26.81
N ALA A 10 -15.80 11.01 -25.91
CA ALA A 10 -16.79 10.81 -24.88
C ALA A 10 -18.14 10.56 -25.56
N ASN A 11 -18.75 9.42 -25.27
CA ASN A 11 -19.96 8.97 -25.97
C ASN A 11 -21.20 9.78 -25.61
N LYS A 12 -21.13 10.65 -24.57
CA LYS A 12 -22.26 11.43 -24.05
C LYS A 12 -21.94 12.93 -23.96
N PRO A 13 -22.89 13.81 -24.25
CA PRO A 13 -22.69 15.26 -24.15
C PRO A 13 -22.54 15.75 -22.69
N HIS A 14 -23.03 14.96 -21.73
CA HIS A 14 -22.97 15.23 -20.29
C HIS A 14 -22.92 13.94 -19.50
N TYR A 15 -22.12 13.91 -18.44
CA TYR A 15 -22.01 12.80 -17.48
C TYR A 15 -22.58 13.20 -16.11
N ASP A 16 -23.08 12.24 -15.35
CA ASP A 16 -23.43 12.44 -13.95
C ASP A 16 -22.16 12.62 -13.11
N ALA A 17 -21.15 11.79 -13.40
CA ALA A 17 -19.87 11.88 -12.72
C ALA A 17 -18.67 11.55 -13.61
N VAL A 18 -17.58 12.28 -13.41
CA VAL A 18 -16.25 12.01 -13.95
C VAL A 18 -15.32 11.62 -12.80
N VAL A 19 -14.60 10.53 -12.95
CA VAL A 19 -13.54 10.10 -12.02
C VAL A 19 -12.20 10.21 -12.72
N VAL A 20 -11.26 10.96 -12.16
CA VAL A 20 -9.90 11.14 -12.67
C VAL A 20 -8.96 10.22 -11.91
N GLY A 21 -8.40 9.24 -12.60
CA GLY A 21 -7.56 8.17 -12.07
C GLY A 21 -8.31 6.86 -11.90
N SER A 22 -7.68 5.77 -12.38
CA SER A 22 -8.20 4.39 -12.33
C SER A 22 -7.47 3.51 -11.31
N GLY A 23 -6.92 4.11 -10.27
CA GLY A 23 -6.42 3.36 -9.12
C GLY A 23 -7.56 2.64 -8.37
N PRO A 24 -7.25 1.74 -7.42
CA PRO A 24 -8.29 1.00 -6.69
C PRO A 24 -9.33 1.89 -6.00
N ASN A 25 -8.95 3.10 -5.58
CA ASN A 25 -9.87 4.07 -4.99
C ASN A 25 -10.74 4.74 -6.07
N GLY A 26 -10.17 5.14 -7.20
CA GLY A 26 -10.91 5.71 -8.33
C GLY A 26 -11.94 4.73 -8.88
N LEU A 27 -11.55 3.47 -9.10
CA LEU A 27 -12.46 2.41 -9.55
C LEU A 27 -13.55 2.12 -8.50
N ALA A 28 -13.21 2.07 -7.21
CA ALA A 28 -14.21 1.90 -6.15
C ALA A 28 -15.20 3.08 -6.07
N ALA A 29 -14.73 4.32 -6.31
CA ALA A 29 -15.60 5.49 -6.43
C ALA A 29 -16.52 5.36 -7.65
N ALA A 30 -15.98 5.02 -8.82
CA ALA A 30 -16.72 4.87 -10.06
C ALA A 30 -17.83 3.80 -9.95
N ILE A 31 -17.51 2.62 -9.39
CA ILE A 31 -18.51 1.55 -9.15
C ILE A 31 -19.60 2.05 -8.19
N THR A 32 -19.21 2.74 -7.11
CA THR A 32 -20.17 3.26 -6.11
C THR A 32 -21.11 4.30 -6.73
N LEU A 33 -20.59 5.16 -7.59
CA LEU A 33 -21.37 6.17 -8.34
C LEU A 33 -22.26 5.51 -9.39
N GLY A 34 -21.75 4.53 -10.14
CA GLY A 34 -22.51 3.80 -11.16
C GLY A 34 -23.75 3.07 -10.64
N ARG A 35 -23.78 2.75 -9.33
CA ARG A 35 -24.99 2.22 -8.66
C ARG A 35 -26.09 3.26 -8.46
N LYS A 36 -25.78 4.55 -8.57
CA LYS A 36 -26.72 5.67 -8.37
C LYS A 36 -26.99 6.44 -9.66
N PHE A 37 -26.03 6.50 -10.55
CA PHE A 37 -26.00 7.37 -11.71
C PHE A 37 -25.72 6.54 -13.00
N PRO A 38 -26.50 6.72 -14.06
CA PRO A 38 -26.35 5.95 -15.30
C PRO A 38 -25.18 6.40 -16.18
N ALA A 39 -24.62 7.59 -15.96
CA ALA A 39 -23.58 8.14 -16.81
C ALA A 39 -22.32 8.48 -15.99
N VAL A 40 -21.45 7.48 -15.76
CA VAL A 40 -20.20 7.64 -15.06
C VAL A 40 -19.04 7.25 -15.97
N ILE A 41 -17.98 8.09 -15.99
CA ILE A 41 -16.77 7.85 -16.78
C ILE A 41 -15.51 7.97 -15.90
N VAL A 42 -14.53 7.10 -16.17
CA VAL A 42 -13.18 7.15 -15.58
C VAL A 42 -12.19 7.61 -16.65
N LEU A 43 -11.35 8.58 -16.33
CA LEU A 43 -10.24 9.05 -17.15
C LEU A 43 -8.93 8.61 -16.52
N GLU A 44 -8.13 7.83 -17.24
CA GLU A 44 -6.82 7.36 -16.81
C GLU A 44 -5.72 7.97 -17.68
N ALA A 45 -4.70 8.52 -17.05
CA ALA A 45 -3.59 9.16 -17.75
C ALA A 45 -2.69 8.18 -18.51
N LYS A 46 -2.50 6.97 -17.99
CA LYS A 46 -1.67 5.92 -18.60
C LYS A 46 -2.48 5.06 -19.58
N GLU A 47 -1.80 4.31 -20.42
CA GLU A 47 -2.43 3.34 -21.34
C GLU A 47 -3.08 2.15 -20.60
N THR A 48 -2.63 1.87 -19.37
CA THR A 48 -3.16 0.81 -18.51
C THR A 48 -3.79 1.37 -17.25
N ILE A 49 -4.89 0.78 -16.82
CA ILE A 49 -5.54 1.09 -15.55
C ILE A 49 -4.74 0.55 -14.36
N GLY A 50 -5.10 0.95 -13.14
CA GLY A 50 -4.68 0.25 -11.92
C GLY A 50 -3.86 1.06 -10.93
N GLY A 51 -3.33 2.23 -11.31
CA GLY A 51 -2.57 3.07 -10.37
C GLY A 51 -1.42 2.31 -9.71
N GLY A 52 -1.51 2.10 -8.38
CA GLY A 52 -0.52 1.34 -7.61
C GLY A 52 -0.64 -0.18 -7.71
N CYS A 53 -1.68 -0.69 -8.35
CA CYS A 53 -1.93 -2.12 -8.54
C CYS A 53 -1.70 -2.56 -10.00
N ARG A 54 -0.63 -2.09 -10.61
CA ARG A 54 -0.19 -2.56 -11.94
C ARG A 54 0.83 -3.67 -11.80
N SER A 55 0.83 -4.58 -12.78
CA SER A 55 1.87 -5.60 -12.95
C SER A 55 2.40 -5.53 -14.37
N ALA A 56 3.68 -5.85 -14.55
CA ALA A 56 4.36 -5.84 -15.84
C ALA A 56 5.56 -6.80 -15.86
N GLU A 57 6.01 -7.15 -17.05
CA GLU A 57 7.27 -7.85 -17.27
C GLU A 57 8.43 -6.83 -17.18
N LEU A 58 8.90 -6.58 -15.95
CA LEU A 58 9.91 -5.53 -15.69
C LEU A 58 11.35 -5.99 -15.88
N THR A 59 11.60 -7.30 -15.93
CA THR A 59 12.95 -7.87 -16.02
C THR A 59 13.16 -8.61 -17.34
N LEU A 60 12.61 -9.79 -17.47
CA LEU A 60 12.71 -10.65 -18.65
C LEU A 60 11.30 -11.07 -19.10
N PRO A 61 11.12 -11.44 -20.39
CA PRO A 61 9.86 -11.98 -20.87
C PRO A 61 9.36 -13.16 -20.02
N GLY A 62 8.08 -13.17 -19.68
CA GLY A 62 7.43 -14.19 -18.86
C GLY A 62 7.61 -14.00 -17.34
N PHE A 63 8.37 -13.00 -16.88
CA PHE A 63 8.51 -12.68 -15.46
C PHE A 63 7.61 -11.50 -15.07
N VAL A 64 6.47 -11.80 -14.46
CA VAL A 64 5.44 -10.81 -14.10
C VAL A 64 5.71 -10.26 -12.70
N HIS A 65 6.05 -8.98 -12.62
CA HIS A 65 6.29 -8.24 -11.38
C HIS A 65 5.17 -7.27 -11.07
N ASP A 66 4.89 -7.06 -9.78
CA ASP A 66 4.02 -5.99 -9.34
C ASP A 66 4.82 -4.67 -9.29
N VAL A 67 4.34 -3.66 -9.99
CA VAL A 67 5.10 -2.40 -10.10
C VAL A 67 5.21 -1.69 -8.74
N CYS A 68 4.15 -1.70 -7.92
CA CYS A 68 4.19 -1.09 -6.59
C CYS A 68 3.60 -2.03 -5.54
N SER A 69 2.29 -2.13 -5.43
CA SER A 69 1.62 -2.93 -4.40
C SER A 69 1.63 -4.41 -4.76
N THR A 70 2.03 -5.29 -3.84
CA THR A 70 2.12 -6.74 -4.09
C THR A 70 1.38 -7.57 -3.05
N SER A 71 1.41 -7.20 -1.77
CA SER A 71 0.68 -7.89 -0.70
C SER A 71 -0.53 -7.08 -0.27
N HIS A 72 -1.70 -7.72 -0.15
CA HIS A 72 -2.99 -7.04 -0.03
C HIS A 72 -3.82 -7.44 1.21
N PRO A 73 -3.29 -7.34 2.44
CA PRO A 73 -4.06 -7.69 3.64
C PRO A 73 -5.31 -6.81 3.84
N LEU A 74 -5.21 -5.52 3.49
CA LEU A 74 -6.37 -4.62 3.51
C LEU A 74 -7.32 -4.86 2.32
N GLY A 75 -6.82 -5.38 1.21
CA GLY A 75 -7.61 -5.71 0.03
C GLY A 75 -8.56 -6.88 0.27
N ILE A 76 -8.05 -8.00 0.77
CA ILE A 76 -8.86 -9.17 1.09
C ILE A 76 -9.85 -8.87 2.24
N PHE A 77 -9.46 -8.02 3.18
CA PHE A 77 -10.35 -7.56 4.25
C PHE A 77 -11.41 -6.58 3.74
N SER A 78 -11.14 -5.78 2.72
CA SER A 78 -11.97 -4.64 2.32
C SER A 78 -13.47 -4.99 2.24
N PRO A 79 -14.32 -4.35 3.06
CA PRO A 79 -15.76 -4.57 2.97
C PRO A 79 -16.33 -4.16 1.61
N VAL A 80 -15.69 -3.18 0.94
CA VAL A 80 -16.06 -2.75 -0.42
C VAL A 80 -15.76 -3.86 -1.41
N PHE A 81 -14.52 -4.36 -1.45
CA PHE A 81 -14.14 -5.41 -2.41
C PHE A 81 -14.91 -6.71 -2.18
N ARG A 82 -15.15 -7.08 -0.91
CA ARG A 82 -15.98 -8.24 -0.57
C ARG A 82 -17.43 -8.11 -1.06
N SER A 83 -18.01 -6.90 -0.95
CA SER A 83 -19.38 -6.64 -1.40
C SER A 83 -19.55 -6.59 -2.93
N LEU A 84 -18.46 -6.53 -3.67
CA LEU A 84 -18.44 -6.52 -5.12
C LEU A 84 -18.29 -7.93 -5.74
N GLU A 85 -18.08 -8.96 -4.89
CA GLU A 85 -17.91 -10.35 -5.33
C GLU A 85 -16.90 -10.49 -6.48
N LEU A 86 -15.74 -9.80 -6.37
CA LEU A 86 -14.75 -9.65 -7.44
C LEU A 86 -14.22 -10.99 -8.00
N HIS A 87 -14.46 -12.10 -7.30
CA HIS A 87 -14.16 -13.43 -7.82
C HIS A 87 -14.94 -13.77 -9.11
N GLN A 88 -16.15 -13.22 -9.27
CA GLN A 88 -16.95 -13.35 -10.49
C GLN A 88 -16.31 -12.64 -11.68
N TYR A 89 -15.47 -11.64 -11.40
CA TYR A 89 -14.69 -10.86 -12.38
C TYR A 89 -13.25 -11.38 -12.54
N GLY A 90 -12.95 -12.57 -12.01
CA GLY A 90 -11.66 -13.23 -12.19
C GLY A 90 -10.61 -12.93 -11.12
N LEU A 91 -10.95 -12.20 -10.03
CA LEU A 91 -10.04 -12.01 -8.91
C LEU A 91 -9.86 -13.33 -8.14
N SER A 92 -8.62 -13.73 -7.94
CA SER A 92 -8.25 -14.84 -7.08
C SER A 92 -7.10 -14.45 -6.15
N TRP A 93 -7.16 -14.92 -4.90
CA TRP A 93 -6.15 -14.65 -3.89
C TRP A 93 -5.25 -15.88 -3.67
N VAL A 94 -3.96 -15.64 -3.58
CA VAL A 94 -2.96 -16.62 -3.14
C VAL A 94 -2.50 -16.19 -1.74
N ASN A 95 -2.81 -17.01 -0.75
CA ASN A 95 -2.60 -16.66 0.65
C ASN A 95 -1.56 -17.59 1.30
N PRO A 96 -0.28 -17.17 1.42
CA PRO A 96 0.74 -17.94 2.09
C PRO A 96 0.36 -18.26 3.54
N GLU A 97 0.65 -19.47 3.99
CA GLU A 97 0.40 -19.92 5.36
C GLU A 97 1.26 -19.15 6.37
N ILE A 98 2.46 -18.73 5.93
CA ILE A 98 3.35 -17.82 6.65
C ILE A 98 3.34 -16.48 5.94
N PRO A 99 2.53 -15.51 6.39
CA PRO A 99 2.50 -14.16 5.83
C PRO A 99 3.86 -13.48 5.82
N LEU A 100 4.64 -13.63 6.90
CA LEU A 100 5.88 -12.90 7.11
C LEU A 100 6.90 -13.76 7.86
N ALA A 101 8.15 -13.77 7.40
CA ALA A 101 9.31 -14.20 8.19
C ALA A 101 10.31 -13.04 8.36
N HIS A 102 10.99 -13.05 9.49
CA HIS A 102 12.05 -12.12 9.85
C HIS A 102 13.31 -12.91 10.20
N PRO A 103 14.19 -13.15 9.21
CA PRO A 103 15.44 -13.87 9.44
C PRO A 103 16.47 -13.01 10.14
N PHE A 104 17.45 -13.70 10.76
CA PHE A 104 18.65 -13.13 11.38
C PHE A 104 19.91 -13.68 10.68
N GLU A 105 21.02 -12.96 10.80
CA GLU A 105 22.27 -13.34 10.15
C GLU A 105 22.86 -14.66 10.67
N ASP A 106 22.48 -15.05 11.88
CA ASP A 106 22.87 -16.33 12.49
C ASP A 106 22.14 -17.55 11.90
N GLY A 107 21.25 -17.34 10.90
CA GLY A 107 20.47 -18.41 10.27
C GLY A 107 19.17 -18.77 11.00
N SER A 108 18.87 -18.12 12.11
CA SER A 108 17.58 -18.25 12.77
C SER A 108 16.53 -17.31 12.15
N ALA A 109 15.26 -17.52 12.45
CA ALA A 109 14.19 -16.61 12.08
C ALA A 109 13.05 -16.65 13.09
N VAL A 110 12.31 -15.55 13.20
CA VAL A 110 10.95 -15.52 13.77
C VAL A 110 9.96 -15.26 12.63
N PHE A 111 8.71 -15.66 12.81
CA PHE A 111 7.73 -15.57 11.72
C PHE A 111 6.31 -15.34 12.26
N LEU A 112 5.45 -14.83 11.41
CA LEU A 112 4.01 -14.81 11.59
C LEU A 112 3.41 -15.96 10.78
N HIS A 113 2.77 -16.90 11.47
CA HIS A 113 1.90 -17.90 10.87
C HIS A 113 0.45 -17.38 10.93
N ARG A 114 -0.44 -17.83 10.05
CA ARG A 114 -1.86 -17.46 10.13
C ARG A 114 -2.50 -17.87 11.46
N SER A 115 -2.11 -19.03 12.02
CA SER A 115 -2.45 -19.39 13.39
C SER A 115 -1.65 -18.54 14.38
N LEU A 116 -2.39 -17.83 15.25
CA LEU A 116 -1.81 -17.04 16.34
C LEU A 116 -1.06 -17.93 17.34
N ASP A 117 -1.56 -19.17 17.58
CA ASP A 117 -0.95 -20.11 18.51
C ASP A 117 0.42 -20.57 18.00
N ILE A 118 0.52 -20.97 16.73
CA ILE A 118 1.81 -21.39 16.13
C ILE A 118 2.82 -20.25 16.20
N THR A 119 2.41 -19.01 15.96
CA THR A 119 3.31 -17.86 16.11
C THR A 119 3.74 -17.67 17.56
N ALA A 120 2.79 -17.75 18.51
CA ALA A 120 3.09 -17.59 19.93
C ALA A 120 4.07 -18.66 20.43
N ASP A 121 3.88 -19.91 20.04
CA ASP A 121 4.78 -21.02 20.38
C ASP A 121 6.19 -20.78 19.80
N ALA A 122 6.30 -20.34 18.56
CA ALA A 122 7.57 -20.02 17.92
C ALA A 122 8.30 -18.81 18.56
N LEU A 123 7.59 -17.91 19.23
CA LEU A 123 8.16 -16.77 19.95
C LEU A 123 8.64 -17.13 21.38
N GLY A 124 8.41 -18.36 21.84
CA GLY A 124 8.88 -18.87 23.13
C GLY A 124 8.39 -18.04 24.31
N ASN A 125 9.30 -17.51 25.12
CA ASN A 125 8.97 -16.74 26.34
C ASN A 125 8.07 -15.54 26.09
N ASP A 126 8.12 -14.96 24.89
CA ASP A 126 7.29 -13.80 24.53
C ASP A 126 5.90 -14.19 23.97
N GLY A 127 5.69 -15.48 23.69
CA GLY A 127 4.46 -15.98 23.07
C GLY A 127 3.19 -15.61 23.85
N ARG A 128 3.23 -15.74 25.19
CA ARG A 128 2.10 -15.33 26.06
C ARG A 128 1.80 -13.82 25.93
N ALA A 129 2.83 -13.00 25.94
CA ALA A 129 2.68 -11.54 25.83
C ALA A 129 2.16 -11.14 24.44
N TYR A 130 2.66 -11.78 23.39
CA TYR A 130 2.22 -11.59 22.01
C TYR A 130 0.75 -11.98 21.84
N LYS A 131 0.38 -13.18 22.28
CA LYS A 131 -1.00 -13.68 22.24
C LYS A 131 -1.94 -12.76 23.04
N GLY A 132 -1.55 -12.36 24.27
CA GLY A 132 -2.33 -11.45 25.11
C GLY A 132 -2.56 -10.07 24.50
N LEU A 133 -1.62 -9.60 23.65
CA LEU A 133 -1.79 -8.36 22.90
C LEU A 133 -2.77 -8.52 21.73
N LEU A 134 -2.66 -9.58 20.96
CA LEU A 134 -3.29 -9.69 19.64
C LEU A 134 -4.59 -10.50 19.62
N GLN A 135 -4.73 -11.54 20.45
CA GLN A 135 -5.89 -12.44 20.39
C GLN A 135 -7.24 -11.70 20.43
N PRO A 136 -7.49 -10.75 21.36
CA PRO A 136 -8.79 -10.06 21.40
C PRO A 136 -9.05 -9.16 20.19
N LEU A 137 -7.99 -8.74 19.50
CA LEU A 137 -8.06 -7.93 18.28
C LEU A 137 -8.30 -8.82 17.06
N VAL A 138 -7.63 -9.97 16.99
CA VAL A 138 -7.80 -10.98 15.92
C VAL A 138 -9.22 -11.54 15.94
N GLU A 139 -9.73 -11.96 17.12
CA GLU A 139 -11.08 -12.49 17.27
C GLU A 139 -12.17 -11.48 16.87
N ARG A 140 -11.88 -10.18 16.97
CA ARG A 140 -12.81 -9.09 16.67
C ARG A 140 -12.33 -8.18 15.56
N HIS A 141 -11.46 -8.70 14.69
CA HIS A 141 -10.81 -7.90 13.64
C HIS A 141 -11.80 -7.15 12.74
N GLU A 142 -12.93 -7.75 12.39
CA GLU A 142 -13.94 -7.08 11.57
C GLU A 142 -14.49 -5.82 12.24
N LYS A 143 -14.81 -5.92 13.55
CA LYS A 143 -15.31 -4.77 14.32
C LYS A 143 -14.24 -3.69 14.50
N LEU A 144 -13.00 -4.12 14.79
CA LEU A 144 -11.86 -3.21 14.94
C LEU A 144 -11.57 -2.46 13.64
N LEU A 145 -11.33 -3.20 12.55
CA LEU A 145 -10.94 -2.62 11.28
C LEU A 145 -12.06 -1.78 10.66
N SER A 146 -13.32 -2.22 10.81
CA SER A 146 -14.48 -1.42 10.39
C SER A 146 -14.62 -0.12 11.18
N ALA A 147 -14.13 -0.06 12.43
CA ALA A 147 -14.17 1.16 13.24
C ALA A 147 -13.05 2.14 12.88
N ILE A 148 -11.83 1.64 12.57
CA ILE A 148 -10.66 2.49 12.29
C ILE A 148 -10.54 2.88 10.80
N LEU A 149 -11.02 2.04 9.88
CA LEU A 149 -10.99 2.31 8.43
C LEU A 149 -12.21 3.14 7.98
N ARG A 150 -12.51 4.21 8.73
CA ARG A 150 -13.59 5.18 8.45
C ARG A 150 -13.05 6.60 8.41
N PRO A 151 -13.79 7.53 7.79
CA PRO A 151 -13.41 8.96 7.77
C PRO A 151 -13.22 9.55 9.17
N VAL A 152 -14.08 9.15 10.08
CA VAL A 152 -13.99 9.48 11.51
C VAL A 152 -14.07 8.17 12.28
N PRO A 153 -13.13 7.89 13.19
CA PRO A 153 -13.21 6.69 14.03
C PRO A 153 -14.56 6.60 14.73
N SER A 154 -15.23 5.46 14.58
CA SER A 154 -16.55 5.27 15.17
C SER A 154 -16.43 4.82 16.64
N PRO A 155 -17.23 5.33 17.58
CA PRO A 155 -17.28 4.84 18.96
C PRO A 155 -17.95 3.46 19.09
N VAL A 156 -18.30 2.82 17.98
CA VAL A 156 -18.84 1.45 17.98
C VAL A 156 -17.83 0.50 18.63
N ASN A 157 -18.23 -0.19 19.68
CA ASN A 157 -17.42 -1.03 20.55
C ASN A 157 -16.33 -0.26 21.36
N PRO A 158 -16.71 0.64 22.28
CA PRO A 158 -15.77 1.48 23.02
C PRO A 158 -14.74 0.67 23.81
N PHE A 159 -15.10 -0.48 24.37
CA PHE A 159 -14.16 -1.36 25.07
C PHE A 159 -13.07 -1.94 24.15
N LEU A 160 -13.44 -2.36 22.93
CA LEU A 160 -12.47 -2.85 21.95
C LEU A 160 -11.53 -1.72 21.50
N MET A 161 -12.09 -0.53 21.27
CA MET A 161 -11.31 0.66 20.88
C MET A 161 -10.40 1.13 22.00
N ALA A 162 -10.87 1.14 23.26
CA ALA A 162 -10.04 1.45 24.43
C ALA A 162 -8.88 0.44 24.58
N ARG A 163 -9.17 -0.85 24.43
CA ARG A 163 -8.15 -1.90 24.45
C ARG A 163 -7.12 -1.73 23.32
N PHE A 164 -7.55 -1.46 22.09
CA PHE A 164 -6.66 -1.15 20.99
C PHE A 164 -5.82 0.10 21.28
N ALA A 165 -6.45 1.21 21.66
CA ALA A 165 -5.82 2.49 21.92
C ALA A 165 -4.79 2.40 23.06
N SER A 166 -5.05 1.60 24.11
CA SER A 166 -4.13 1.40 25.24
C SER A 166 -2.75 0.86 24.86
N SER A 167 -2.64 0.26 23.67
CA SER A 167 -1.37 -0.21 23.12
C SER A 167 -0.96 0.56 21.84
N ALA A 168 -1.93 0.89 21.00
CA ALA A 168 -1.71 1.53 19.70
C ALA A 168 -1.16 2.98 19.79
N LEU A 169 -1.49 3.70 20.87
CA LEU A 169 -1.02 5.06 21.09
C LEU A 169 0.46 5.14 21.52
N PHE A 170 1.04 4.04 21.97
CA PHE A 170 2.48 4.00 22.24
C PHE A 170 3.30 4.12 20.95
N SER A 171 4.56 4.50 21.11
CA SER A 171 5.54 4.28 20.07
C SER A 171 5.85 2.78 19.94
N ALA A 172 6.21 2.33 18.74
CA ALA A 172 6.58 0.93 18.51
C ALA A 172 7.76 0.51 19.38
N LYS A 173 8.70 1.43 19.60
CA LYS A 173 9.82 1.24 20.53
C LYS A 173 9.31 0.93 21.93
N ALA A 174 8.57 1.87 22.52
CA ALA A 174 8.14 1.74 23.91
C ALA A 174 7.23 0.51 24.14
N LEU A 175 6.35 0.19 23.18
CA LEU A 175 5.52 -1.00 23.29
C LEU A 175 6.35 -2.28 23.19
N GLY A 176 7.29 -2.34 22.24
CA GLY A 176 8.18 -3.48 22.03
C GLY A 176 9.04 -3.76 23.30
N GLU A 177 9.66 -2.74 23.85
CA GLU A 177 10.47 -2.85 25.08
C GLU A 177 9.64 -3.27 26.31
N ARG A 178 8.41 -2.75 26.41
CA ARG A 178 7.50 -3.06 27.54
C ARG A 178 6.92 -4.47 27.48
N LYS A 179 6.66 -4.99 26.26
CA LYS A 179 5.91 -6.25 26.07
C LYS A 179 6.78 -7.46 25.82
N PHE A 180 7.94 -7.29 25.19
CA PHE A 180 8.75 -8.39 24.71
C PHE A 180 10.16 -8.35 25.34
N SER A 181 10.60 -9.50 25.79
CA SER A 181 11.94 -9.70 26.38
C SER A 181 12.99 -10.01 25.30
N SER A 182 12.59 -10.78 24.28
CA SER A 182 13.47 -11.21 23.19
C SER A 182 13.72 -10.08 22.19
N HIS A 183 15.00 -9.86 21.85
CA HIS A 183 15.37 -8.94 20.78
C HIS A 183 14.76 -9.35 19.41
N ARG A 184 14.59 -10.64 19.19
CA ARG A 184 14.00 -11.19 17.94
C ARG A 184 12.52 -10.85 17.82
N THR A 185 11.76 -11.00 18.91
CA THR A 185 10.34 -10.61 18.94
C THR A 185 10.17 -9.09 18.77
N ARG A 186 11.08 -8.30 19.39
CA ARG A 186 11.11 -6.85 19.21
C ARG A 186 11.38 -6.48 17.75
N ALA A 187 12.35 -7.12 17.10
CA ALA A 187 12.68 -6.88 15.69
C ALA A 187 11.49 -7.19 14.76
N LEU A 188 10.82 -8.32 14.96
CA LEU A 188 9.61 -8.70 14.24
C LEU A 188 8.51 -7.61 14.38
N PHE A 189 8.18 -7.21 15.61
CA PHE A 189 7.14 -6.22 15.88
C PHE A 189 7.48 -4.85 15.31
N VAL A 190 8.72 -4.43 15.47
CA VAL A 190 9.19 -3.13 14.97
C VAL A 190 9.30 -3.12 13.45
N GLY A 191 9.66 -4.26 12.84
CA GLY A 191 9.61 -4.42 11.38
C GLY A 191 8.20 -4.20 10.83
N LEU A 192 7.16 -4.74 11.49
CA LEU A 192 5.78 -4.43 11.14
C LEU A 192 5.45 -2.93 11.27
N ALA A 193 5.87 -2.31 12.36
CA ALA A 193 5.62 -0.89 12.60
C ALA A 193 6.38 0.03 11.63
N ALA A 194 7.49 -0.42 11.06
CA ALA A 194 8.31 0.33 10.10
C ALA A 194 7.58 0.60 8.77
N HIS A 195 6.51 -0.15 8.45
CA HIS A 195 5.61 0.18 7.34
C HIS A 195 4.95 1.56 7.47
N SER A 196 4.94 2.16 8.67
CA SER A 196 4.50 3.56 8.86
C SER A 196 5.43 4.59 8.21
N MET A 197 6.68 4.21 7.93
CA MET A 197 7.75 5.07 7.36
C MET A 197 8.07 6.31 8.21
N ILE A 198 7.64 6.34 9.48
CA ILE A 198 7.93 7.43 10.43
C ILE A 198 8.81 6.91 11.59
N PRO A 199 9.57 7.79 12.27
CA PRO A 199 10.48 7.36 13.34
C PRO A 199 9.77 6.57 14.43
N LEU A 200 10.27 5.37 14.72
CA LEU A 200 9.61 4.35 15.55
C LEU A 200 9.51 4.69 17.06
N HIS A 201 10.08 5.82 17.47
CA HIS A 201 9.90 6.41 18.81
C HIS A 201 8.71 7.39 18.87
N GLN A 202 8.11 7.75 17.71
CA GLN A 202 6.96 8.64 17.69
C GLN A 202 5.69 7.92 18.17
N PRO A 203 4.79 8.65 18.85
CA PRO A 203 3.49 8.12 19.29
C PRO A 203 2.70 7.48 18.14
N ALA A 204 1.89 6.48 18.49
CA ALA A 204 1.00 5.75 17.58
C ALA A 204 1.69 4.92 16.48
N THR A 205 3.03 4.82 16.44
CA THR A 205 3.69 3.91 15.49
C THR A 205 3.42 2.44 15.81
N ALA A 206 3.12 2.09 17.07
CA ALA A 206 2.71 0.76 17.46
C ALA A 206 1.40 0.31 16.79
N ALA A 207 0.50 1.25 16.45
CA ALA A 207 -0.76 0.94 15.78
C ALA A 207 -0.53 0.18 14.45
N PHE A 208 0.46 0.58 13.67
CA PHE A 208 0.80 -0.08 12.41
C PHE A 208 1.25 -1.53 12.63
N GLY A 209 2.14 -1.76 13.60
CA GLY A 209 2.57 -3.11 13.96
C GLY A 209 1.42 -3.99 14.44
N ILE A 210 0.54 -3.46 15.30
CA ILE A 210 -0.63 -4.19 15.82
C ILE A 210 -1.62 -4.51 14.69
N ILE A 211 -1.95 -3.54 13.82
CA ILE A 211 -2.91 -3.72 12.73
C ILE A 211 -2.38 -4.74 11.73
N LEU A 212 -1.12 -4.63 11.30
CA LEU A 212 -0.52 -5.56 10.34
C LEU A 212 -0.40 -6.98 10.91
N ALA A 213 -0.03 -7.13 12.19
CA ALA A 213 -0.03 -8.43 12.87
C ALA A 213 -1.46 -8.99 13.00
N THR A 214 -2.44 -8.15 13.35
CA THR A 214 -3.86 -8.58 13.42
C THR A 214 -4.35 -9.08 12.07
N LEU A 215 -4.05 -8.37 10.98
CA LEU A 215 -4.40 -8.77 9.63
C LEU A 215 -3.70 -10.07 9.22
N ALA A 216 -2.41 -10.25 9.58
CA ALA A 216 -1.68 -11.48 9.27
C ALA A 216 -2.36 -12.72 9.83
N HIS A 217 -2.87 -12.65 11.07
CA HIS A 217 -3.58 -13.76 11.71
C HIS A 217 -5.02 -13.90 11.24
N ALA A 218 -5.73 -12.78 11.06
CA ALA A 218 -7.15 -12.79 10.74
C ALA A 218 -7.44 -13.19 9.28
N VAL A 219 -6.71 -12.58 8.32
CA VAL A 219 -6.98 -12.74 6.89
C VAL A 219 -5.75 -13.16 6.07
N GLY A 220 -4.56 -13.09 6.65
CA GLY A 220 -3.29 -13.33 5.97
C GLY A 220 -2.78 -12.09 5.21
N TRP A 221 -1.66 -12.28 4.50
CA TRP A 221 -1.08 -11.30 3.58
C TRP A 221 -1.06 -11.86 2.16
N PRO A 222 -2.22 -11.92 1.50
CA PRO A 222 -2.34 -12.55 0.19
C PRO A 222 -1.69 -11.72 -0.92
N PHE A 223 -1.28 -12.44 -1.96
CA PHE A 223 -1.00 -11.92 -3.28
C PHE A 223 -2.24 -12.05 -4.17
N VAL A 224 -2.34 -11.24 -5.21
CA VAL A 224 -3.29 -11.45 -6.29
C VAL A 224 -2.69 -12.45 -7.27
N LYS A 225 -3.41 -13.54 -7.57
CA LYS A 225 -2.98 -14.54 -8.56
C LYS A 225 -2.77 -13.89 -9.93
N GLY A 226 -1.62 -14.15 -10.54
CA GLY A 226 -1.24 -13.58 -11.84
C GLY A 226 -0.76 -12.13 -11.81
N GLY A 227 -0.87 -11.43 -10.68
CA GLY A 227 -0.42 -10.05 -10.52
C GLY A 227 -1.47 -9.12 -9.95
N SER A 228 -1.02 -8.06 -9.29
CA SER A 228 -1.87 -7.02 -8.69
C SER A 228 -2.77 -6.34 -9.74
N GLN A 229 -2.36 -6.33 -11.02
CA GLN A 229 -3.16 -5.86 -12.14
C GLN A 229 -4.54 -6.53 -12.17
N ASN A 230 -4.63 -7.83 -11.88
CA ASN A 230 -5.90 -8.58 -11.90
C ASN A 230 -6.93 -8.07 -10.88
N LEU A 231 -6.50 -7.42 -9.78
CA LEU A 231 -7.43 -6.71 -8.89
C LEU A 231 -8.03 -5.49 -9.58
N SER A 232 -7.21 -4.71 -10.26
CA SER A 232 -7.68 -3.53 -11.01
C SER A 232 -8.57 -3.92 -12.18
N ASP A 233 -8.21 -4.99 -12.89
CA ASP A 233 -9.00 -5.52 -14.00
C ASP A 233 -10.36 -6.04 -13.54
N ALA A 234 -10.42 -6.73 -12.39
CA ALA A 234 -11.67 -7.19 -11.79
C ALA A 234 -12.59 -6.02 -11.42
N LEU A 235 -12.02 -4.96 -10.80
CA LEU A 235 -12.76 -3.73 -10.49
C LEU A 235 -13.27 -3.04 -11.75
N ALA A 236 -12.43 -2.95 -12.78
CA ALA A 236 -12.81 -2.35 -14.06
C ALA A 236 -13.91 -3.14 -14.77
N ARG A 237 -13.81 -4.47 -14.82
CA ARG A 237 -14.88 -5.34 -15.39
C ARG A 237 -16.20 -5.13 -14.67
N CYS A 238 -16.19 -5.12 -13.33
CA CYS A 238 -17.36 -4.83 -12.51
C CYS A 238 -17.98 -3.46 -12.84
N PHE A 239 -17.16 -2.43 -13.06
CA PHE A 239 -17.63 -1.10 -13.42
C PHE A 239 -18.21 -1.04 -14.84
N LEU A 240 -17.53 -1.65 -15.80
CA LEU A 240 -17.94 -1.67 -17.21
C LEU A 240 -19.25 -2.47 -17.40
N GLU A 241 -19.40 -3.61 -16.72
CA GLU A 241 -20.64 -4.40 -16.74
C GLU A 241 -21.82 -3.60 -16.16
N GLY A 242 -21.56 -2.72 -15.18
CA GLY A 242 -22.54 -1.78 -14.66
C GLY A 242 -22.87 -0.60 -15.61
N GLY A 243 -22.36 -0.60 -16.85
CA GLY A 243 -22.60 0.45 -17.86
C GLY A 243 -21.70 1.68 -17.73
N GLY A 244 -20.62 1.60 -16.93
CA GLY A 244 -19.60 2.64 -16.83
C GLY A 244 -18.69 2.71 -18.05
N GLU A 245 -17.96 3.80 -18.20
CA GLU A 245 -16.99 4.03 -19.28
C GLU A 245 -15.59 4.30 -18.73
N ILE A 246 -14.54 3.75 -19.35
CA ILE A 246 -13.14 4.01 -19.02
C ILE A 246 -12.40 4.46 -20.27
N ILE A 247 -11.69 5.58 -20.19
CA ILE A 247 -10.78 6.05 -21.23
C ILE A 247 -9.37 6.11 -20.64
N THR A 248 -8.44 5.37 -21.25
CA THR A 248 -7.00 5.36 -20.95
C THR A 248 -6.23 6.29 -21.89
N GLY A 249 -4.96 6.57 -21.59
CA GLY A 249 -4.14 7.50 -22.35
C GLY A 249 -4.67 8.95 -22.30
N ARG A 250 -5.44 9.30 -21.26
CA ARG A 250 -6.11 10.60 -21.14
C ARG A 250 -5.69 11.35 -19.88
N PRO A 251 -4.53 12.02 -19.89
CA PRO A 251 -4.11 12.87 -18.78
C PRO A 251 -5.02 14.10 -18.65
N VAL A 252 -5.31 14.50 -17.42
CA VAL A 252 -6.12 15.67 -17.08
C VAL A 252 -5.21 16.75 -16.49
N HIS A 253 -4.97 17.82 -17.25
CA HIS A 253 -4.16 18.98 -16.86
C HIS A 253 -5.00 20.24 -16.62
N ALA A 254 -6.24 20.26 -17.11
CA ALA A 254 -7.16 21.37 -16.97
C ALA A 254 -8.61 20.87 -16.91
N LEU A 255 -9.52 21.71 -16.42
CA LEU A 255 -10.94 21.40 -16.36
C LEU A 255 -11.51 21.07 -17.76
N GLU A 256 -10.99 21.72 -18.79
CA GLU A 256 -11.40 21.53 -20.19
C GLU A 256 -11.01 20.16 -20.77
N ASP A 257 -10.06 19.46 -20.14
CA ASP A 257 -9.67 18.10 -20.56
C ASP A 257 -10.71 17.05 -20.15
N MET A 258 -11.65 17.42 -19.28
CA MET A 258 -12.74 16.56 -18.80
C MET A 258 -14.06 16.86 -19.53
N PRO A 259 -14.90 15.85 -19.77
CA PRO A 259 -16.25 16.08 -20.25
C PRO A 259 -17.07 16.85 -19.20
N ARG A 260 -18.13 17.54 -19.67
CA ARG A 260 -19.05 18.20 -18.74
C ARG A 260 -19.75 17.19 -17.85
N ALA A 261 -19.78 17.45 -16.54
CA ALA A 261 -20.40 16.57 -15.57
C ALA A 261 -21.01 17.32 -14.39
N THR A 262 -21.96 16.65 -13.74
CA THR A 262 -22.54 17.14 -12.48
C THR A 262 -21.52 17.08 -11.36
N TYR A 263 -20.75 15.97 -11.26
CA TYR A 263 -19.76 15.74 -10.21
C TYR A 263 -18.41 15.33 -10.78
N TYR A 264 -17.33 15.73 -10.09
CA TYR A 264 -15.94 15.38 -10.42
C TYR A 264 -15.25 14.78 -9.21
N PHE A 265 -14.65 13.61 -9.38
CA PHE A 265 -13.91 12.86 -8.34
C PHE A 265 -12.46 12.70 -8.78
N PHE A 266 -11.52 13.03 -7.89
CA PHE A 266 -10.10 13.03 -8.20
C PHE A 266 -9.39 11.96 -7.36
N ASP A 267 -8.99 10.84 -7.97
CA ASP A 267 -8.09 9.84 -7.39
C ASP A 267 -6.63 10.26 -7.60
N VAL A 268 -6.35 11.49 -7.21
CA VAL A 268 -5.00 12.08 -7.26
C VAL A 268 -4.63 12.70 -5.92
N THR A 269 -3.32 12.85 -5.67
CA THR A 269 -2.83 13.49 -4.45
C THR A 269 -3.07 15.01 -4.47
N PRO A 270 -3.02 15.70 -3.32
CA PRO A 270 -3.21 17.15 -3.23
C PRO A 270 -2.33 17.96 -4.19
N ARG A 271 -1.05 17.59 -4.35
CA ARG A 271 -0.14 18.26 -5.29
C ARG A 271 -0.63 18.14 -6.73
N GLN A 272 -1.06 16.96 -7.13
CA GLN A 272 -1.56 16.73 -8.49
C GLN A 272 -2.89 17.47 -8.73
N LEU A 273 -3.78 17.50 -7.74
CA LEU A 273 -5.01 18.29 -7.84
C LEU A 273 -4.73 19.78 -8.02
N LEU A 274 -3.75 20.33 -7.30
CA LEU A 274 -3.34 21.74 -7.41
C LEU A 274 -2.76 22.09 -8.79
N ASN A 275 -2.21 21.11 -9.50
CA ASN A 275 -1.64 21.26 -10.84
C ASN A 275 -2.73 21.26 -11.94
N ILE A 276 -3.97 20.84 -11.65
CA ILE A 276 -5.07 20.90 -12.62
C ILE A 276 -5.59 22.32 -12.70
N ARG A 277 -5.48 22.93 -13.89
CA ARG A 277 -5.91 24.31 -14.13
C ARG A 277 -7.44 24.42 -14.24
N GLY A 278 -7.98 25.60 -13.93
CA GLY A 278 -9.38 25.92 -14.17
C GLY A 278 -10.39 25.33 -13.18
N LEU A 279 -9.97 24.58 -12.14
CA LEU A 279 -10.90 23.95 -11.17
C LEU A 279 -11.67 24.98 -10.32
N GLY A 280 -11.23 26.25 -10.23
CA GLY A 280 -11.90 27.29 -9.46
C GLY A 280 -11.96 27.01 -7.96
N LEU A 281 -10.93 26.33 -7.41
CA LEU A 281 -10.77 26.11 -5.98
C LEU A 281 -10.49 27.45 -5.27
N SER A 282 -11.07 27.67 -4.09
CA SER A 282 -10.81 28.88 -3.32
C SER A 282 -9.34 28.96 -2.89
N GLU A 283 -8.80 30.17 -2.79
CA GLU A 283 -7.39 30.37 -2.42
C GLU A 283 -7.06 29.78 -1.05
N LEU A 284 -7.94 29.96 -0.06
CA LEU A 284 -7.77 29.36 1.27
C LEU A 284 -7.67 27.83 1.20
N TYR A 285 -8.47 27.17 0.36
CA TYR A 285 -8.43 25.72 0.20
C TYR A 285 -7.14 25.27 -0.49
N ARG A 286 -6.69 26.00 -1.52
CA ARG A 286 -5.42 25.77 -2.22
C ARG A 286 -4.23 25.83 -1.26
N GLN A 287 -4.18 26.89 -0.42
CA GLN A 287 -3.12 27.03 0.60
C GLN A 287 -3.11 25.89 1.60
N ARG A 288 -4.29 25.45 2.06
CA ARG A 288 -4.41 24.28 2.97
C ARG A 288 -3.95 22.99 2.30
N LEU A 289 -4.31 22.75 1.04
CA LEU A 289 -3.83 21.60 0.27
C LEU A 289 -2.32 21.65 0.03
N ALA A 290 -1.75 22.82 -0.23
CA ALA A 290 -0.31 23.00 -0.41
C ALA A 290 0.48 22.67 0.87
N GLY A 291 -0.13 22.79 2.04
CA GLY A 291 0.44 22.38 3.32
C GLY A 291 0.41 20.87 3.58
N PHE A 292 -0.12 20.05 2.66
CA PHE A 292 -0.13 18.59 2.79
C PHE A 292 1.29 18.01 2.70
N ARG A 293 1.65 17.17 3.66
CA ARG A 293 3.01 16.64 3.78
C ARG A 293 3.10 15.23 3.22
N TYR A 294 4.13 14.98 2.44
CA TYR A 294 4.46 13.66 1.92
C TYR A 294 5.50 12.98 2.81
N GLY A 295 5.52 11.65 2.78
CA GLY A 295 6.45 10.83 3.53
C GLY A 295 7.79 10.63 2.82
N PRO A 296 8.66 9.77 3.39
CA PRO A 296 9.83 9.25 2.69
C PRO A 296 9.46 8.55 1.39
N GLY A 297 10.43 8.46 0.49
CA GLY A 297 10.33 7.67 -0.73
C GLY A 297 10.75 6.21 -0.52
N VAL A 298 10.61 5.43 -1.59
CA VAL A 298 11.13 4.08 -1.66
C VAL A 298 12.09 3.94 -2.85
N TYR A 299 13.10 3.08 -2.68
CA TYR A 299 13.89 2.51 -3.76
C TYR A 299 13.42 1.09 -3.98
N LYS A 300 12.86 0.82 -5.14
CA LYS A 300 12.24 -0.46 -5.47
C LYS A 300 13.16 -1.30 -6.33
N MET A 301 13.11 -2.62 -6.15
CA MET A 301 13.80 -3.60 -6.97
C MET A 301 12.89 -4.78 -7.32
N ASP A 302 13.11 -5.32 -8.51
CA ASP A 302 12.54 -6.57 -8.99
C ASP A 302 13.66 -7.46 -9.49
N TRP A 303 13.57 -8.76 -9.22
CA TRP A 303 14.54 -9.74 -9.71
C TRP A 303 13.84 -10.90 -10.41
N ALA A 304 14.36 -11.28 -11.57
CA ALA A 304 14.16 -12.59 -12.16
C ALA A 304 15.26 -13.51 -11.66
N LEU A 305 14.91 -14.67 -11.10
CA LEU A 305 15.85 -15.61 -10.50
C LEU A 305 15.76 -16.97 -11.22
N LYS A 306 16.92 -17.66 -11.34
CA LYS A 306 16.97 -19.03 -11.88
C LYS A 306 16.51 -20.09 -10.87
N GLU A 307 16.59 -19.78 -9.55
CA GLU A 307 16.23 -20.62 -8.42
C GLU A 307 15.64 -19.75 -7.30
N PRO A 308 14.93 -20.32 -6.30
CA PRO A 308 14.48 -19.57 -5.13
C PRO A 308 15.65 -18.97 -4.36
N ILE A 309 15.41 -17.90 -3.61
CA ILE A 309 16.43 -17.31 -2.73
C ILE A 309 16.99 -18.37 -1.77
N PRO A 310 18.32 -18.55 -1.70
CA PRO A 310 18.97 -19.60 -0.89
C PRO A 310 19.09 -19.22 0.60
N TRP A 311 17.94 -19.01 1.26
CA TRP A 311 17.89 -18.60 2.66
C TRP A 311 18.62 -19.55 3.61
N LYS A 312 19.44 -19.02 4.53
CA LYS A 312 19.97 -19.78 5.67
C LYS A 312 18.84 -20.34 6.54
N ALA A 313 17.86 -19.50 6.85
CA ALA A 313 16.68 -19.87 7.61
C ALA A 313 15.62 -20.52 6.69
N GLY A 314 15.51 -21.86 6.73
CA GLY A 314 14.62 -22.61 5.82
C GLY A 314 13.14 -22.19 5.86
N ILE A 315 12.67 -21.66 6.99
CA ILE A 315 11.31 -21.15 7.15
C ILE A 315 10.99 -19.98 6.18
N CYS A 316 11.99 -19.20 5.77
CA CYS A 316 11.82 -18.09 4.84
C CYS A 316 11.36 -18.56 3.45
N ARG A 317 11.61 -19.80 3.06
CA ARG A 317 11.11 -20.38 1.79
C ARG A 317 9.60 -20.64 1.81
N LYS A 318 8.99 -20.62 2.99
CA LYS A 318 7.54 -20.81 3.19
C LYS A 318 6.80 -19.50 3.46
N ALA A 319 7.52 -18.38 3.51
CA ALA A 319 6.96 -17.09 3.82
C ALA A 319 6.72 -16.25 2.56
N GLY A 320 5.55 -15.63 2.46
CA GLY A 320 5.22 -14.72 1.35
C GLY A 320 6.06 -13.47 1.37
N THR A 321 6.23 -12.86 2.54
CA THR A 321 7.00 -11.64 2.76
C THR A 321 8.18 -11.87 3.70
N ILE A 322 9.27 -11.17 3.47
CA ILE A 322 10.48 -11.20 4.30
C ILE A 322 10.82 -9.78 4.73
N HIS A 323 11.11 -9.60 6.02
CA HIS A 323 11.66 -8.35 6.56
C HIS A 323 13.13 -8.55 6.93
N LEU A 324 14.01 -7.72 6.35
CA LEU A 324 15.46 -7.78 6.63
C LEU A 324 15.88 -6.59 7.49
N GLY A 325 16.19 -6.88 8.73
CA GLY A 325 16.72 -5.95 9.72
C GLY A 325 17.13 -6.74 10.95
N ASN A 326 18.45 -6.89 11.19
CA ASN A 326 18.99 -7.85 12.15
C ASN A 326 18.60 -7.57 13.61
N SER A 327 18.23 -6.33 13.91
CA SER A 327 17.77 -5.95 15.25
C SER A 327 16.77 -4.77 15.17
N TYR A 328 16.08 -4.55 16.29
CA TYR A 328 15.26 -3.35 16.46
C TYR A 328 16.05 -2.06 16.20
N GLU A 329 17.28 -1.98 16.73
CA GLU A 329 18.15 -0.80 16.65
C GLU A 329 18.51 -0.48 15.19
N GLU A 330 18.82 -1.52 14.39
CA GLU A 330 19.12 -1.39 12.96
C GLU A 330 17.91 -0.86 12.18
N ILE A 331 16.73 -1.44 12.41
CA ILE A 331 15.48 -1.01 11.76
C ILE A 331 15.19 0.46 12.16
N ALA A 332 15.25 0.77 13.43
CA ALA A 332 14.97 2.13 13.94
C ALA A 332 16.00 3.15 13.43
N ALA A 333 17.27 2.76 13.30
CA ALA A 333 18.32 3.62 12.75
C ALA A 333 18.06 3.91 11.25
N SER A 334 17.70 2.89 10.46
CA SER A 334 17.34 3.05 9.06
C SER A 334 16.19 4.04 8.88
N VAL A 335 15.07 3.81 9.59
CA VAL A 335 13.88 4.70 9.49
C VAL A 335 14.21 6.13 9.94
N ARG A 336 15.00 6.29 11.00
CA ARG A 336 15.43 7.62 11.50
C ARG A 336 16.33 8.33 10.51
N CYS A 337 17.28 7.62 9.89
CA CYS A 337 18.20 8.12 8.88
C CYS A 337 17.42 8.74 7.70
N VAL A 338 16.49 7.98 7.15
CA VAL A 338 15.62 8.41 6.05
C VAL A 338 14.79 9.66 6.39
N ASN A 339 14.21 9.70 7.60
CA ASN A 339 13.42 10.86 8.04
C ASN A 339 14.26 12.10 8.34
N LYS A 340 15.59 11.96 8.42
CA LYS A 340 16.55 13.08 8.49
C LYS A 340 17.03 13.52 7.09
N GLY A 341 16.51 12.95 6.01
CA GLY A 341 16.96 13.23 4.66
C GLY A 341 18.29 12.57 4.29
N GLN A 342 18.70 11.51 5.00
CA GLN A 342 19.96 10.80 4.80
C GLN A 342 19.69 9.41 4.22
N VAL A 343 20.53 8.97 3.27
CA VAL A 343 20.48 7.62 2.71
C VAL A 343 21.07 6.62 3.70
N PRO A 344 20.34 5.55 4.10
CA PRO A 344 20.84 4.59 5.07
C PRO A 344 21.88 3.66 4.45
N SER A 345 23.03 3.49 5.13
CA SER A 345 24.04 2.50 4.74
C SER A 345 23.64 1.05 5.06
N ALA A 346 22.73 0.86 6.02
CA ALA A 346 22.12 -0.42 6.38
C ALA A 346 20.59 -0.29 6.34
N PRO A 347 19.96 -0.29 5.14
CA PRO A 347 18.54 -0.07 4.99
C PRO A 347 17.72 -1.23 5.59
N TYR A 348 16.56 -0.91 6.16
CA TYR A 348 15.51 -1.89 6.37
C TYR A 348 14.91 -2.26 5.02
N VAL A 349 14.88 -3.56 4.70
CA VAL A 349 14.42 -4.07 3.39
C VAL A 349 13.21 -4.97 3.58
N ILE A 350 12.22 -4.79 2.71
CA ILE A 350 11.03 -5.63 2.62
C ILE A 350 11.08 -6.36 1.28
N LEU A 351 10.90 -7.68 1.31
CA LEU A 351 10.86 -8.53 0.12
C LEU A 351 9.55 -9.30 0.06
N ALA A 352 9.11 -9.64 -1.16
CA ALA A 352 8.01 -10.56 -1.41
C ALA A 352 8.43 -11.59 -2.46
N GLN A 353 8.03 -12.85 -2.24
CA GLN A 353 8.41 -14.01 -3.04
C GLN A 353 7.18 -14.62 -3.71
N GLN A 354 6.52 -13.87 -4.59
CA GLN A 354 5.21 -14.20 -5.12
C GLN A 354 5.20 -15.54 -5.86
N SER A 355 6.21 -15.81 -6.69
CA SER A 355 6.29 -17.01 -7.53
C SER A 355 6.46 -18.31 -6.75
N LEU A 356 6.84 -18.26 -5.48
CA LEU A 356 6.85 -19.46 -4.62
C LEU A 356 5.44 -19.99 -4.37
N PHE A 357 4.43 -19.14 -4.48
CA PHE A 357 3.02 -19.45 -4.19
C PHE A 357 2.13 -19.32 -5.41
N ASP A 358 2.59 -18.60 -6.43
CA ASP A 358 1.88 -18.35 -7.68
C ASP A 358 2.80 -18.65 -8.88
N PRO A 359 2.78 -19.88 -9.40
CA PRO A 359 3.64 -20.28 -10.51
C PRO A 359 3.39 -19.52 -11.81
N SER A 360 2.25 -18.82 -11.94
CA SER A 360 1.94 -18.02 -13.13
C SER A 360 2.79 -16.74 -13.26
N ARG A 361 3.63 -16.44 -12.24
CA ARG A 361 4.46 -15.23 -12.20
C ARG A 361 5.78 -15.34 -12.95
N SER A 362 6.20 -16.55 -13.31
CA SER A 362 7.49 -16.80 -13.95
C SER A 362 7.46 -18.06 -14.80
N PRO A 363 8.39 -18.24 -15.74
CA PRO A 363 8.57 -19.52 -16.43
C PRO A 363 8.83 -20.66 -15.44
N GLU A 364 8.53 -21.89 -15.84
CA GLU A 364 8.70 -23.10 -15.00
C GLU A 364 10.11 -23.20 -14.41
N GLY A 365 10.20 -23.47 -13.13
CA GLY A 365 11.46 -23.58 -12.38
C GLY A 365 12.20 -22.24 -12.18
N LYS A 366 11.59 -21.12 -12.56
CA LYS A 366 12.13 -19.78 -12.34
C LYS A 366 11.31 -19.03 -11.29
N HIS A 367 11.84 -17.89 -10.80
CA HIS A 367 11.21 -17.17 -9.72
C HIS A 367 11.26 -15.64 -9.93
N THR A 368 10.23 -14.97 -9.43
CA THR A 368 10.21 -13.51 -9.27
C THR A 368 10.38 -13.16 -7.80
N VAL A 369 11.10 -12.08 -7.56
CA VAL A 369 11.17 -11.43 -6.25
C VAL A 369 10.92 -9.95 -6.44
N TRP A 370 10.17 -9.36 -5.54
CA TRP A 370 9.89 -7.96 -5.42
C TRP A 370 10.46 -7.45 -4.12
N GLY A 371 11.01 -6.24 -4.09
CA GLY A 371 11.49 -5.67 -2.84
C GLY A 371 11.67 -4.17 -2.89
N TYR A 372 11.79 -3.56 -1.70
CA TYR A 372 12.14 -2.15 -1.57
C TYR A 372 12.81 -1.84 -0.23
N CYS A 373 13.50 -0.72 -0.18
CA CYS A 373 13.88 -0.07 1.06
C CYS A 373 13.36 1.36 1.10
N HIS A 374 13.29 1.94 2.30
CA HIS A 374 12.96 3.35 2.46
C HIS A 374 14.19 4.21 2.13
N VAL A 375 13.95 5.32 1.43
CA VAL A 375 14.94 6.36 1.11
C VAL A 375 14.38 7.74 1.42
N PRO A 376 15.20 8.79 1.49
CA PRO A 376 14.72 10.16 1.63
C PRO A 376 13.71 10.53 0.55
N HIS A 377 12.80 11.42 0.88
CA HIS A 377 11.85 12.00 -0.06
C HIS A 377 12.57 12.58 -1.28
N GLY A 378 12.20 12.15 -2.48
CA GLY A 378 12.80 12.62 -3.74
C GLY A 378 14.24 12.15 -3.97
N SER A 379 14.69 11.10 -3.29
CA SER A 379 16.05 10.56 -3.46
C SER A 379 16.21 9.87 -4.83
N ASP A 380 17.31 10.14 -5.48
CA ASP A 380 17.79 9.45 -6.69
C ASP A 380 18.92 8.45 -6.39
N ALA A 381 19.25 8.24 -5.12
CA ALA A 381 20.32 7.34 -4.69
C ALA A 381 20.09 5.91 -5.19
N ASP A 382 21.10 5.32 -5.80
CA ASP A 382 21.10 3.90 -6.16
C ASP A 382 21.37 3.04 -4.92
N MET A 383 20.41 2.19 -4.58
CA MET A 383 20.46 1.29 -3.43
C MET A 383 20.66 -0.18 -3.84
N ALA A 384 20.77 -0.49 -5.13
CA ALA A 384 20.76 -1.86 -5.64
C ALA A 384 21.84 -2.73 -5.00
N ASP A 385 23.08 -2.31 -5.04
CA ASP A 385 24.20 -3.08 -4.49
C ASP A 385 24.12 -3.22 -2.95
N ILE A 386 23.64 -2.17 -2.26
CA ILE A 386 23.46 -2.19 -0.81
C ILE A 386 22.37 -3.20 -0.41
N ILE A 387 21.24 -3.22 -1.14
CA ILE A 387 20.15 -4.17 -0.90
C ILE A 387 20.61 -5.60 -1.18
N GLU A 388 21.27 -5.85 -2.31
CA GLU A 388 21.75 -7.20 -2.66
C GLU A 388 22.81 -7.70 -1.69
N ARG A 389 23.78 -6.88 -1.27
CA ARG A 389 24.72 -7.24 -0.20
C ARG A 389 24.01 -7.55 1.11
N LYS A 390 22.93 -6.83 1.42
CA LYS A 390 22.15 -7.14 2.60
C LYS A 390 21.48 -8.50 2.47
N ILE A 391 20.84 -8.82 1.35
CA ILE A 391 20.21 -10.14 1.12
C ILE A 391 21.25 -11.26 1.25
N GLU A 392 22.45 -11.08 0.68
CA GLU A 392 23.56 -12.05 0.75
C GLU A 392 23.94 -12.45 2.19
N ARG A 393 23.84 -11.55 3.15
CA ARG A 393 24.13 -11.85 4.58
C ARG A 393 23.17 -12.89 5.15
N TYR A 394 21.92 -12.91 4.68
CA TYR A 394 20.87 -13.84 5.11
C TYR A 394 20.72 -15.05 4.17
N ALA A 395 21.14 -14.90 2.93
CA ALA A 395 20.99 -15.88 1.86
C ALA A 395 22.25 -15.90 0.96
N PRO A 396 23.37 -16.50 1.44
CA PRO A 396 24.61 -16.60 0.67
C PRO A 396 24.37 -17.29 -0.68
N GLY A 397 24.89 -16.71 -1.76
CA GLY A 397 24.67 -17.15 -3.14
C GLY A 397 23.43 -16.54 -3.79
N PHE A 398 22.78 -15.56 -3.15
CA PHE A 398 21.64 -14.86 -3.76
C PHE A 398 22.02 -14.20 -5.09
N ARG A 399 23.19 -13.56 -5.16
CA ARG A 399 23.65 -12.90 -6.38
C ARG A 399 23.89 -13.87 -7.53
N ASP A 400 24.28 -15.11 -7.22
CA ASP A 400 24.55 -16.15 -8.22
C ASP A 400 23.27 -16.65 -8.88
N VAL A 401 22.11 -16.49 -8.25
CA VAL A 401 20.82 -16.92 -8.79
C VAL A 401 20.10 -15.82 -9.57
N ILE A 402 20.61 -14.60 -9.62
CA ILE A 402 20.00 -13.48 -10.36
C ILE A 402 20.20 -13.67 -11.87
N LEU A 403 19.11 -13.66 -12.64
CA LEU A 403 19.10 -13.62 -14.09
C LEU A 403 19.03 -12.20 -14.62
N ALA A 404 18.16 -11.39 -14.03
CA ALA A 404 18.00 -9.97 -14.36
C ALA A 404 17.39 -9.22 -13.19
N ARG A 405 17.55 -7.91 -13.17
CA ARG A 405 16.94 -7.00 -12.21
C ARG A 405 16.39 -5.75 -12.89
N ASN A 406 15.39 -5.16 -12.26
CA ASN A 406 14.88 -3.84 -12.57
C ASN A 406 14.88 -3.01 -11.28
N THR A 407 15.17 -1.72 -11.40
CA THR A 407 15.21 -0.80 -10.26
C THR A 407 14.40 0.45 -10.54
N MET A 408 13.86 1.05 -9.50
CA MET A 408 13.24 2.37 -9.54
C MET A 408 13.64 3.17 -8.30
N SER A 409 14.30 4.29 -8.48
CA SER A 409 14.56 5.30 -7.44
C SER A 409 13.26 6.01 -7.04
N ALA A 410 13.30 6.81 -5.96
CA ALA A 410 12.12 7.57 -5.56
C ALA A 410 11.69 8.61 -6.60
N THR A 411 12.63 9.19 -7.35
CA THR A 411 12.32 10.11 -8.44
C THR A 411 11.75 9.39 -9.66
N GLU A 412 12.22 8.19 -9.98
CA GLU A 412 11.66 7.36 -11.04
C GLU A 412 10.27 6.83 -10.70
N MET A 413 10.02 6.48 -9.43
CA MET A 413 8.69 6.14 -8.94
C MET A 413 7.70 7.30 -9.15
N GLU A 414 8.10 8.54 -8.87
CA GLU A 414 7.28 9.73 -9.14
C GLU A 414 7.06 9.95 -10.64
N THR A 415 8.09 9.75 -11.47
CA THR A 415 7.96 9.84 -12.94
C THR A 415 7.01 8.78 -13.48
N TYR A 416 7.09 7.56 -12.94
CA TYR A 416 6.17 6.49 -13.29
C TYR A 416 4.72 6.81 -12.89
N ASN A 417 4.51 7.30 -11.67
CA ASN A 417 3.20 7.71 -11.19
C ASN A 417 3.30 9.02 -10.41
N PRO A 418 2.83 10.15 -10.99
CA PRO A 418 2.93 11.46 -10.35
C PRO A 418 2.28 11.57 -8.96
N ASN A 419 1.43 10.60 -8.57
CA ASN A 419 0.88 10.52 -7.23
C ASN A 419 1.88 10.01 -6.18
N TYR A 420 2.99 9.40 -6.60
CA TYR A 420 4.09 9.00 -5.70
C TYR A 420 5.07 10.15 -5.48
N VAL A 421 4.55 11.24 -4.94
CA VAL A 421 5.30 12.49 -4.72
C VAL A 421 6.55 12.24 -3.89
N GLY A 422 7.73 12.45 -4.49
CA GLY A 422 9.03 12.13 -3.88
C GLY A 422 9.24 10.65 -3.59
N GLY A 423 8.51 9.76 -4.28
CA GLY A 423 8.54 8.32 -4.07
C GLY A 423 7.66 7.83 -2.89
N ASP A 424 6.84 8.70 -2.30
CA ASP A 424 5.90 8.31 -1.23
C ASP A 424 4.76 7.44 -1.78
N ILE A 425 4.81 6.15 -1.48
CA ILE A 425 3.80 5.16 -1.90
C ILE A 425 2.55 5.11 -1.01
N ASN A 426 2.52 5.87 0.10
CA ASN A 426 1.41 5.89 1.06
C ASN A 426 0.37 7.00 0.77
N GLY A 427 0.64 7.86 -0.20
CA GLY A 427 -0.23 9.00 -0.53
C GLY A 427 -0.27 10.06 0.58
N GLY A 428 0.84 10.24 1.29
CA GLY A 428 1.05 11.24 2.33
C GLY A 428 1.62 10.68 3.63
N LYS A 429 2.31 11.54 4.38
CA LYS A 429 2.95 11.18 5.64
C LYS A 429 1.95 10.58 6.64
N GLN A 430 2.33 9.50 7.31
CA GLN A 430 1.47 8.68 8.16
C GLN A 430 1.52 9.08 9.65
N ASP A 431 1.95 10.31 9.99
CA ASP A 431 1.93 10.74 11.39
C ASP A 431 0.49 10.94 11.91
N ILE A 432 0.33 10.83 13.23
CA ILE A 432 -0.99 10.84 13.88
C ILE A 432 -1.81 12.10 13.56
N PHE A 433 -1.14 13.26 13.37
CA PHE A 433 -1.85 14.50 13.09
C PHE A 433 -2.45 14.47 11.69
N GLN A 434 -1.63 14.15 10.66
CA GLN A 434 -2.11 14.14 9.28
C GLN A 434 -3.02 12.95 8.99
N LEU A 435 -2.87 11.83 9.69
CA LEU A 435 -3.72 10.65 9.50
C LEU A 435 -5.21 11.00 9.66
N TYR A 436 -5.54 11.88 10.60
CA TYR A 436 -6.92 12.30 10.89
C TYR A 436 -7.32 13.64 10.23
N THR A 437 -6.37 14.43 9.77
CA THR A 437 -6.66 15.75 9.16
C THR A 437 -6.46 15.80 7.65
N ARG A 438 -6.19 14.66 7.02
CA ARG A 438 -5.94 14.58 5.57
C ARG A 438 -7.19 14.73 4.73
N PRO A 439 -7.11 15.32 3.52
CA PRO A 439 -5.98 16.10 3.02
C PRO A 439 -5.97 17.51 3.60
N VAL A 440 -7.09 17.94 4.16
CA VAL A 440 -7.35 19.21 4.85
C VAL A 440 -8.28 18.91 6.02
N ALA A 441 -8.02 19.50 7.20
CA ALA A 441 -8.89 19.35 8.37
C ALA A 441 -10.32 19.81 8.03
N SER A 442 -11.26 18.86 8.03
CA SER A 442 -12.64 19.07 7.63
C SER A 442 -13.55 17.98 8.19
N LEU A 443 -14.81 18.30 8.46
CA LEU A 443 -15.84 17.31 8.79
C LEU A 443 -16.21 16.43 7.59
N ASN A 444 -16.03 16.93 6.36
CA ASN A 444 -16.12 16.14 5.14
C ASN A 444 -14.78 16.26 4.39
N PRO A 445 -13.82 15.37 4.68
CA PRO A 445 -12.46 15.46 4.14
C PRO A 445 -12.36 15.17 2.63
N TYR A 446 -13.40 14.62 2.04
CA TYR A 446 -13.43 14.30 0.60
C TYR A 446 -13.82 15.51 -0.24
N ARG A 447 -14.64 16.42 0.31
CA ARG A 447 -15.17 17.58 -0.43
C ARG A 447 -14.13 18.68 -0.55
N THR A 448 -13.97 19.21 -1.76
CA THR A 448 -13.15 20.42 -2.00
C THR A 448 -13.93 21.70 -1.63
N SER A 449 -13.35 22.88 -1.91
CA SER A 449 -14.08 24.16 -1.80
C SER A 449 -15.17 24.32 -2.87
N ARG A 450 -15.20 23.46 -3.89
CA ARG A 450 -16.28 23.40 -4.89
C ARG A 450 -17.27 22.32 -4.49
N ARG A 451 -18.57 22.64 -4.53
CA ARG A 451 -19.63 21.73 -4.06
C ARG A 451 -19.73 20.41 -4.82
N ASN A 452 -19.27 20.41 -6.07
CA ASN A 452 -19.35 19.28 -6.99
C ASN A 452 -18.01 18.62 -7.28
N MET A 453 -16.95 18.92 -6.52
CA MET A 453 -15.61 18.36 -6.71
C MET A 453 -15.13 17.69 -5.43
N PHE A 454 -14.61 16.47 -5.55
CA PHE A 454 -14.22 15.61 -4.44
C PHE A 454 -12.84 14.98 -4.68
N ILE A 455 -12.06 14.80 -3.61
CA ILE A 455 -10.85 13.98 -3.62
C ILE A 455 -11.23 12.59 -3.11
N CYS A 456 -10.79 11.55 -3.81
CA CYS A 456 -11.10 10.16 -3.46
C CYS A 456 -9.85 9.27 -3.37
N SER A 457 -8.65 9.84 -3.39
CA SER A 457 -7.37 9.12 -3.34
C SER A 457 -6.97 8.72 -1.92
N SER A 458 -5.87 7.95 -1.82
CA SER A 458 -5.24 7.57 -0.55
C SER A 458 -4.78 8.76 0.31
N SER A 459 -4.77 9.98 -0.24
CA SER A 459 -4.54 11.21 0.53
C SER A 459 -5.77 11.65 1.35
N THR A 460 -6.90 10.93 1.26
CA THR A 460 -8.08 11.12 2.10
C THR A 460 -8.21 9.96 3.12
N PRO A 461 -9.05 10.10 4.17
CA PRO A 461 -9.30 8.97 5.07
C PRO A 461 -9.90 7.75 4.34
N PRO A 462 -9.61 6.52 4.79
CA PRO A 462 -8.77 6.15 5.94
C PRO A 462 -7.27 6.15 5.65
N GLY A 463 -6.81 6.54 4.46
CA GLY A 463 -5.41 6.68 4.13
C GLY A 463 -4.88 5.64 3.16
N GLY A 464 -3.56 5.39 3.23
CA GLY A 464 -2.86 4.46 2.35
C GLY A 464 -3.25 3.00 2.54
N GLY A 465 -3.02 2.22 1.51
CA GLY A 465 -3.36 0.81 1.40
C GLY A 465 -4.33 0.54 0.25
N VAL A 466 -4.30 -0.69 -0.25
CA VAL A 466 -5.20 -1.13 -1.33
C VAL A 466 -6.48 -1.67 -0.72
N HIS A 467 -7.50 -0.83 -0.61
CA HIS A 467 -8.79 -1.20 -0.01
C HIS A 467 -10.01 -0.53 -0.64
N GLY A 468 -9.83 0.47 -1.53
CA GLY A 468 -10.93 1.16 -2.22
C GLY A 468 -11.81 2.06 -1.33
N LEU A 469 -11.56 2.12 -0.01
CA LEU A 469 -12.45 2.81 0.94
C LEU A 469 -12.43 4.33 0.77
N CYS A 470 -11.30 4.93 0.39
CA CYS A 470 -11.25 6.38 0.14
C CYS A 470 -12.24 6.77 -0.98
N GLY A 471 -12.22 6.00 -2.07
CA GLY A 471 -13.14 6.17 -3.19
C GLY A 471 -14.59 5.93 -2.80
N TYR A 472 -14.83 4.81 -2.11
CA TYR A 472 -16.17 4.44 -1.65
C TYR A 472 -16.81 5.52 -0.76
N TYR A 473 -16.07 6.02 0.24
CA TYR A 473 -16.61 7.06 1.13
C TYR A 473 -16.80 8.40 0.42
N ALA A 474 -15.89 8.77 -0.47
CA ALA A 474 -16.02 9.98 -1.27
C ALA A 474 -17.29 9.96 -2.16
N ALA A 475 -17.64 8.79 -2.70
CA ALA A 475 -18.79 8.61 -3.59
C ALA A 475 -20.15 8.48 -2.85
N ARG A 476 -20.15 8.44 -1.53
CA ARG A 476 -21.37 8.41 -0.69
C ARG A 476 -21.89 9.83 -0.40
N ILE A 477 -22.02 10.63 -1.43
CA ILE A 477 -22.55 11.99 -1.42
C ILE A 477 -24.08 12.00 -1.35
#